data_97a2781fcb2cd7420de4fc9f5dd36866
#
_entry.id   97a2781fcb2cd7420de4fc9f5dd36866
#
_cell.length_a   1.000
_cell.length_b   1.000
_cell.length_c   1.000
_cell.angle_alpha   90.00
_cell.angle_beta   90.00
_cell.angle_gamma   90.00
#
_symmetry.space_group_name_H-M   'P 1'
#
loop_
_entity.id
_entity.type
_entity.pdbx_description
1 polymer ?
#
loop_
_entity_poly.entity_id
_entity_poly.type
_entity_poly.pdbx_seq_one_letter_code
_entity_poly.pdbx_strand_id
1 'polypeptide(L)'
;MVYLESFSLPGEKQELAFRFASKTLFYTNNAYPLDIFPQKHLETIDFAPITLFYGGNGSGKSTLLNLIAECLRLERKVSFNKTQIFDEYVQMCSCRLHDKAKRLPTGSEIITSDGVFDLLLDTRAITDGNARRRSELFEEYDSAVKSGFQMRSLDDYDELKRVNEARMKIASPVLKLEKRAKAARTA
;
A
#
# COMPACT_ATOMS: atom_id res chain seq x y z
N MET A 1 8.35 -18.00 -15.31
CA MET A 1 9.32 -18.65 -14.41
C MET A 1 8.71 -18.65 -13.01
N VAL A 2 8.73 -19.76 -12.28
CA VAL A 2 8.31 -19.83 -10.88
C VAL A 2 9.53 -19.53 -10.01
N TYR A 3 9.43 -18.55 -9.11
CA TYR A 3 10.53 -18.20 -8.19
C TYR A 3 10.42 -18.98 -6.87
N LEU A 4 9.22 -19.00 -6.28
CA LEU A 4 8.92 -19.82 -5.10
C LEU A 4 8.35 -21.15 -5.57
N GLU A 5 9.05 -22.24 -5.33
CA GLU A 5 8.63 -23.57 -5.75
C GLU A 5 7.67 -24.19 -4.74
N SER A 6 8.01 -24.13 -3.47
CA SER A 6 7.14 -24.63 -2.41
C SER A 6 7.33 -23.85 -1.11
N PHE A 7 6.28 -23.90 -0.28
CA PHE A 7 6.24 -23.36 1.06
C PHE A 7 5.73 -24.44 2.01
N SER A 8 6.45 -24.69 3.08
CA SER A 8 6.07 -25.69 4.09
C SER A 8 5.76 -25.03 5.41
N LEU A 9 4.66 -25.44 6.00
CA LEU A 9 4.12 -25.03 7.28
C LEU A 9 4.44 -26.09 8.35
N PRO A 10 4.51 -25.73 9.63
CA PRO A 10 4.65 -26.71 10.70
C PRO A 10 3.42 -27.62 10.75
N GLY A 11 3.63 -28.91 10.87
CA GLY A 11 2.57 -29.87 11.12
C GLY A 11 2.12 -29.87 12.58
N GLU A 12 1.01 -30.56 12.88
CA GLU A 12 0.39 -30.61 14.20
C GLU A 12 1.39 -30.95 15.33
N LYS A 13 2.25 -31.95 15.09
CA LYS A 13 3.25 -32.37 16.07
C LYS A 13 4.28 -31.28 16.38
N GLN A 14 4.67 -30.51 15.39
CA GLN A 14 5.60 -29.39 15.55
C GLN A 14 4.97 -28.23 16.31
N GLU A 15 3.73 -27.89 16.00
CA GLU A 15 2.99 -26.87 16.76
C GLU A 15 2.76 -27.29 18.22
N LEU A 16 2.43 -28.56 18.47
CA LEU A 16 2.30 -29.07 19.83
C LEU A 16 3.62 -29.01 20.59
N ALA A 17 4.72 -29.46 19.98
CA ALA A 17 6.06 -29.38 20.58
C ALA A 17 6.44 -27.92 20.89
N PHE A 18 6.14 -26.98 19.97
CA PHE A 18 6.37 -25.56 20.16
C PHE A 18 5.57 -25.01 21.36
N ARG A 19 4.29 -25.38 21.48
CA ARG A 19 3.45 -25.00 22.63
C ARG A 19 4.02 -25.45 23.97
N PHE A 20 4.52 -26.67 24.04
CA PHE A 20 5.11 -27.18 25.28
C PHE A 20 6.47 -26.55 25.60
N ALA A 21 7.23 -26.14 24.58
CA ALA A 21 8.53 -25.48 24.74
C ALA A 21 8.40 -24.00 25.12
N SER A 22 7.38 -23.30 24.60
CA SER A 22 7.21 -21.87 24.79
C SER A 22 6.45 -21.56 26.10
N LYS A 23 7.17 -21.03 27.08
CA LYS A 23 6.59 -20.58 28.35
C LYS A 23 5.62 -19.39 28.19
N THR A 24 5.75 -18.64 27.14
CA THR A 24 5.00 -17.40 26.86
C THR A 24 3.55 -17.66 26.42
N LEU A 25 3.27 -18.83 25.84
CA LEU A 25 1.95 -19.19 25.31
C LEU A 25 0.85 -19.35 26.38
N PHE A 26 1.22 -19.72 27.58
CA PHE A 26 0.22 -19.98 28.65
C PHE A 26 -0.38 -18.73 29.25
N TYR A 27 0.21 -17.56 29.04
CA TYR A 27 -0.22 -16.29 29.63
C TYR A 27 -0.87 -15.32 28.65
N THR A 28 -0.84 -15.62 27.35
CA THR A 28 -1.42 -14.76 26.31
C THR A 28 -2.58 -15.47 25.63
N ASN A 29 -3.77 -14.87 25.69
CA ASN A 29 -4.95 -15.34 24.96
C ASN A 29 -4.80 -15.29 23.42
N ASN A 30 -3.61 -14.97 22.92
CA ASN A 30 -3.38 -14.76 21.50
C ASN A 30 -2.35 -15.76 20.97
N ALA A 31 -2.82 -16.96 20.66
CA ALA A 31 -2.03 -18.04 20.07
C ALA A 31 -1.85 -17.92 18.56
N TYR A 32 -2.26 -16.82 17.94
CA TYR A 32 -2.12 -16.60 16.49
C TYR A 32 -0.64 -16.65 16.06
N PRO A 33 -0.24 -17.40 15.02
CA PRO A 33 -1.08 -18.09 14.02
C PRO A 33 -1.28 -19.61 14.24
N LEU A 34 -1.04 -20.14 15.43
CA LEU A 34 -1.18 -21.57 15.74
C LEU A 34 -2.60 -22.08 15.45
N ASP A 35 -2.73 -23.40 15.23
CA ASP A 35 -3.98 -24.14 14.98
C ASP A 35 -4.73 -23.80 13.68
N ILE A 36 -4.26 -22.85 12.87
CA ILE A 36 -4.95 -22.46 11.65
C ILE A 36 -4.78 -23.50 10.54
N PHE A 37 -3.56 -23.98 10.34
CA PHE A 37 -3.21 -24.83 9.21
C PHE A 37 -3.24 -26.33 9.51
N PRO A 38 -2.82 -26.82 10.69
CA PRO A 38 -2.92 -28.23 11.02
C PRO A 38 -4.33 -28.78 10.95
N GLN A 39 -5.35 -28.01 11.40
CA GLN A 39 -6.75 -28.38 11.29
C GLN A 39 -7.23 -28.60 9.84
N LYS A 40 -6.50 -28.07 8.87
CA LYS A 40 -6.79 -28.17 7.43
C LYS A 40 -5.89 -29.18 6.73
N HIS A 41 -5.04 -29.87 7.46
CA HIS A 41 -4.01 -30.77 6.92
C HIS A 41 -3.14 -30.12 5.84
N LEU A 42 -2.87 -28.80 6.00
CA LEU A 42 -2.09 -28.02 5.06
C LEU A 42 -0.65 -27.91 5.57
N GLU A 43 0.22 -28.79 5.10
CA GLU A 43 1.64 -28.82 5.50
C GLU A 43 2.56 -28.27 4.41
N THR A 44 2.24 -28.50 3.14
CA THR A 44 3.07 -28.04 2.02
C THR A 44 2.20 -27.52 0.87
N ILE A 45 2.66 -26.45 0.25
CA ILE A 45 2.00 -25.81 -0.89
C ILE A 45 3.03 -25.70 -2.00
N ASP A 46 2.70 -26.25 -3.18
CA ASP A 46 3.50 -26.07 -4.38
C ASP A 46 2.94 -24.91 -5.21
N PHE A 47 3.82 -24.13 -5.82
CA PHE A 47 3.46 -22.92 -6.53
C PHE A 47 3.57 -23.09 -8.04
N ALA A 48 2.57 -22.60 -8.73
CA ALA A 48 2.56 -22.36 -10.18
C ALA A 48 2.95 -20.90 -10.47
N PRO A 49 3.16 -20.52 -11.74
CA PRO A 49 3.40 -19.12 -12.12
C PRO A 49 2.33 -18.15 -11.62
N ILE A 50 1.12 -18.63 -11.46
CA ILE A 50 -0.01 -17.95 -10.80
C ILE A 50 -0.67 -18.98 -9.89
N THR A 51 -0.74 -18.67 -8.59
CA THR A 51 -1.37 -19.51 -7.57
C THR A 51 -2.48 -18.71 -6.91
N LEU A 52 -3.68 -19.28 -6.84
CA LEU A 52 -4.85 -18.64 -6.24
C LEU A 52 -5.26 -19.38 -4.97
N PHE A 53 -5.39 -18.64 -3.86
CA PHE A 53 -5.95 -19.14 -2.61
C PHE A 53 -7.41 -18.75 -2.52
N TYR A 54 -8.28 -19.74 -2.51
CA TYR A 54 -9.72 -19.55 -2.39
C TYR A 54 -10.24 -20.06 -1.05
N GLY A 55 -11.25 -19.39 -0.50
CA GLY A 55 -11.90 -19.79 0.76
C GLY A 55 -12.65 -18.63 1.41
N GLY A 56 -13.51 -18.93 2.35
CA GLY A 56 -14.30 -17.96 3.13
C GLY A 56 -13.46 -17.08 4.05
N ASN A 57 -14.12 -16.14 4.74
CA ASN A 57 -13.47 -15.32 5.76
C ASN A 57 -12.98 -16.21 6.92
N GLY A 58 -11.84 -15.87 7.50
CA GLY A 58 -11.22 -16.68 8.56
C GLY A 58 -10.53 -17.96 8.08
N SER A 59 -10.49 -18.25 6.77
CA SER A 59 -9.83 -19.45 6.26
C SER A 59 -8.29 -19.45 6.32
N GLY A 60 -7.67 -18.36 6.76
CA GLY A 60 -6.22 -18.26 6.92
C GLY A 60 -5.45 -17.75 5.69
N LYS A 61 -6.14 -17.30 4.63
CA LYS A 61 -5.47 -16.82 3.39
C LYS A 61 -4.49 -15.67 3.65
N SER A 62 -4.95 -14.65 4.35
CA SER A 62 -4.09 -13.48 4.69
C SER A 62 -2.96 -13.88 5.63
N THR A 63 -3.23 -14.80 6.56
CA THR A 63 -2.20 -15.36 7.45
C THR A 63 -1.12 -16.08 6.66
N LEU A 64 -1.53 -16.94 5.73
CA LEU A 64 -0.61 -17.67 4.85
C LEU A 64 0.26 -16.73 4.02
N LEU A 65 -0.35 -15.73 3.39
CA LEU A 65 0.37 -14.72 2.60
C LEU A 65 1.37 -13.94 3.47
N ASN A 66 0.99 -13.61 4.70
CA ASN A 66 1.87 -12.94 5.65
C ASN A 66 3.06 -13.84 6.06
N LEU A 67 2.83 -15.13 6.32
CA LEU A 67 3.89 -16.09 6.63
C LEU A 67 4.86 -16.25 5.47
N ILE A 68 4.36 -16.38 4.25
CA ILE A 68 5.20 -16.46 3.03
C ILE A 68 6.02 -15.19 2.88
N ALA A 69 5.40 -14.01 3.05
CA ALA A 69 6.07 -12.72 2.91
C ALA A 69 7.19 -12.54 3.93
N GLU A 70 6.97 -12.92 5.18
CA GLU A 70 8.01 -12.85 6.24
C GLU A 70 9.12 -13.86 6.03
N CYS A 71 8.78 -15.11 5.66
CA CYS A 71 9.76 -16.14 5.35
C CYS A 71 10.68 -15.73 4.19
N LEU A 72 10.12 -15.09 3.15
CA LEU A 72 10.85 -14.60 1.98
C LEU A 72 11.44 -13.19 2.18
N ARG A 73 11.15 -12.53 3.29
CA ARG A 73 11.55 -11.13 3.57
C ARG A 73 11.14 -10.17 2.44
N LEU A 74 9.88 -10.29 2.00
CA LEU A 74 9.34 -9.42 0.97
C LEU A 74 9.18 -7.99 1.49
N GLU A 75 9.34 -7.02 0.59
CA GLU A 75 9.03 -5.63 0.89
C GLU A 75 7.53 -5.47 1.19
N ARG A 76 7.22 -4.62 2.15
CA ARG A 76 5.85 -4.35 2.61
C ARG A 76 5.67 -2.86 2.85
N LYS A 77 4.62 -2.29 2.29
CA LYS A 77 4.28 -0.87 2.48
C LYS A 77 3.51 -0.60 3.76
N VAL A 78 2.66 -1.54 4.16
CA VAL A 78 1.81 -1.41 5.34
C VAL A 78 2.14 -2.52 6.33
N SER A 79 2.40 -2.14 7.57
CA SER A 79 2.62 -3.11 8.66
C SER A 79 1.33 -3.86 8.98
N PHE A 80 1.43 -5.09 9.46
CA PHE A 80 0.31 -5.84 9.99
C PHE A 80 0.54 -6.18 11.47
N ASN A 81 -0.53 -6.46 12.17
CA ASN A 81 -0.45 -6.81 13.57
C ASN A 81 0.21 -8.18 13.73
N LYS A 82 1.41 -8.19 14.32
CA LYS A 82 2.14 -9.41 14.68
C LYS A 82 1.93 -9.72 16.16
N THR A 83 1.80 -11.01 16.46
CA THR A 83 1.93 -11.50 17.83
C THR A 83 3.39 -11.77 18.16
N GLN A 84 3.74 -11.88 19.41
CA GLN A 84 5.11 -12.27 19.82
C GLN A 84 5.51 -13.65 19.27
N ILE A 85 4.52 -14.52 19.07
CA ILE A 85 4.71 -15.90 18.57
C ILE A 85 4.90 -15.92 17.05
N PHE A 86 4.46 -14.89 16.33
CA PHE A 86 4.44 -14.91 14.87
C PHE A 86 5.84 -15.12 14.25
N ASP A 87 6.82 -14.40 14.76
CA ASP A 87 8.20 -14.50 14.24
C ASP A 87 8.83 -15.87 14.55
N GLU A 88 8.52 -16.45 15.71
CA GLU A 88 8.95 -17.80 16.07
C GLU A 88 8.24 -18.84 15.18
N TYR A 89 6.96 -18.63 14.87
CA TYR A 89 6.21 -19.48 13.96
C TYR A 89 6.78 -19.44 12.54
N VAL A 90 7.17 -18.26 12.05
CA VAL A 90 7.85 -18.12 10.75
C VAL A 90 9.14 -18.92 10.68
N GLN A 91 9.89 -19.05 11.79
CA GLN A 91 11.11 -19.87 11.85
C GLN A 91 10.83 -21.38 11.71
N MET A 92 9.62 -21.83 12.00
CA MET A 92 9.20 -23.21 11.77
C MET A 92 8.76 -23.46 10.32
N CYS A 93 8.46 -22.39 9.56
CA CYS A 93 8.13 -22.47 8.15
C CYS A 93 9.39 -22.58 7.29
N SER A 94 9.26 -23.14 6.11
CA SER A 94 10.35 -23.15 5.13
C SER A 94 9.88 -22.77 3.72
N CYS A 95 10.75 -22.05 3.02
CA CYS A 95 10.53 -21.62 1.65
C CYS A 95 11.56 -22.28 0.74
N ARG A 96 11.13 -22.97 -0.33
CA ARG A 96 12.01 -23.48 -1.36
C ARG A 96 11.90 -22.65 -2.62
N LEU A 97 13.00 -22.01 -2.98
CA LEU A 97 13.10 -21.29 -4.25
C LEU A 97 13.49 -22.26 -5.37
N HIS A 98 13.07 -21.94 -6.58
CA HIS A 98 13.44 -22.72 -7.77
C HIS A 98 14.97 -22.69 -7.98
N ASP A 99 15.56 -23.83 -8.37
CA ASP A 99 17.03 -24.00 -8.51
C ASP A 99 17.72 -22.94 -9.38
N LYS A 100 17.01 -22.44 -10.40
CA LYS A 100 17.50 -21.37 -11.28
C LYS A 100 17.34 -19.96 -10.67
N ALA A 101 16.54 -19.82 -9.62
CA ALA A 101 16.26 -18.56 -8.94
C ALA A 101 17.01 -18.51 -7.62
N LYS A 102 18.32 -18.24 -7.64
CA LYS A 102 19.14 -18.13 -6.43
C LYS A 102 18.66 -17.01 -5.49
N ARG A 103 17.91 -16.04 -5.98
CA ARG A 103 17.34 -14.90 -5.24
C ARG A 103 16.02 -14.47 -5.85
N LEU A 104 15.18 -13.87 -5.04
CA LEU A 104 13.98 -13.20 -5.53
C LEU A 104 14.37 -11.97 -6.37
N PRO A 105 13.54 -11.60 -7.36
CA PRO A 105 13.72 -10.37 -8.11
C PRO A 105 13.71 -9.15 -7.18
N THR A 106 14.48 -8.13 -7.53
CA THR A 106 14.41 -6.83 -6.87
C THR A 106 13.00 -6.26 -7.04
N GLY A 107 12.43 -5.71 -5.96
CA GLY A 107 11.06 -5.19 -5.98
C GLY A 107 9.99 -6.28 -5.78
N SER A 108 10.37 -7.49 -5.32
CA SER A 108 9.39 -8.47 -4.86
C SER A 108 8.70 -7.94 -3.60
N GLU A 109 7.39 -7.72 -3.66
CA GLU A 109 6.61 -7.12 -2.58
C GLU A 109 5.34 -7.91 -2.29
N ILE A 110 4.82 -7.74 -1.07
CA ILE A 110 3.46 -8.17 -0.72
C ILE A 110 2.52 -6.98 -0.78
N ILE A 111 1.42 -7.15 -1.52
CA ILE A 111 0.33 -6.18 -1.58
C ILE A 111 -0.84 -6.76 -0.79
N THR A 112 -1.27 -6.04 0.25
CA THR A 112 -2.42 -6.42 1.08
C THR A 112 -3.63 -5.55 0.77
N SER A 113 -4.83 -6.01 1.12
CA SER A 113 -6.05 -5.21 1.00
C SER A 113 -5.93 -3.86 1.71
N ASP A 114 -5.34 -3.84 2.90
CA ASP A 114 -5.13 -2.61 3.67
C ASP A 114 -4.21 -1.64 2.91
N GLY A 115 -3.13 -2.16 2.31
CA GLY A 115 -2.22 -1.35 1.49
C GLY A 115 -2.89 -0.78 0.24
N VAL A 116 -3.84 -1.50 -0.36
CA VAL A 116 -4.64 -1.00 -1.48
C VAL A 116 -5.61 0.08 -1.00
N PHE A 117 -6.26 -0.12 0.16
CA PHE A 117 -7.14 0.90 0.74
C PHE A 117 -6.40 2.18 1.09
N ASP A 118 -5.24 2.09 1.72
CA ASP A 118 -4.40 3.25 2.04
C ASP A 118 -4.00 4.01 0.77
N LEU A 119 -3.58 3.29 -0.27
CA LEU A 119 -3.25 3.90 -1.56
C LEU A 119 -4.46 4.62 -2.19
N LEU A 120 -5.65 4.03 -2.10
CA LEU A 120 -6.88 4.66 -2.61
C LEU A 120 -7.26 5.90 -1.80
N LEU A 121 -7.13 5.86 -0.47
CA LEU A 121 -7.38 6.99 0.41
C LEU A 121 -6.39 8.13 0.16
N ASP A 122 -5.10 7.85 0.03
CA ASP A 122 -4.08 8.83 -0.30
C ASP A 122 -4.32 9.47 -1.66
N THR A 123 -4.66 8.65 -2.67
CA THR A 123 -4.99 9.15 -4.02
C THR A 123 -6.22 10.06 -3.97
N ARG A 124 -7.23 9.70 -3.18
CA ARG A 124 -8.44 10.51 -3.00
C ARG A 124 -8.13 11.83 -2.28
N ALA A 125 -7.35 11.79 -1.21
CA ALA A 125 -6.94 12.98 -0.46
C ALA A 125 -6.15 13.96 -1.34
N ILE A 126 -5.23 13.45 -2.18
CA ILE A 126 -4.49 14.25 -3.16
C ILE A 126 -5.44 14.86 -4.20
N THR A 127 -6.41 14.09 -4.70
CA THR A 127 -7.38 14.56 -5.69
C THR A 127 -8.28 15.64 -5.12
N ASP A 128 -8.79 15.45 -3.91
CA ASP A 128 -9.65 16.41 -3.21
C ASP A 128 -8.88 17.69 -2.86
N GLY A 129 -7.62 17.57 -2.41
CA GLY A 129 -6.73 18.69 -2.17
C GLY A 129 -6.45 19.51 -3.44
N ASN A 130 -6.20 18.84 -4.57
CA ASN A 130 -6.02 19.49 -5.86
C ASN A 130 -7.31 20.18 -6.35
N ALA A 131 -8.49 19.55 -6.15
CA ALA A 131 -9.77 20.13 -6.51
C ALA A 131 -10.06 21.39 -5.68
N ARG A 132 -9.83 21.34 -4.37
CA ARG A 132 -9.98 22.52 -3.50
C ARG A 132 -9.04 23.64 -3.90
N ARG A 133 -7.76 23.35 -4.11
CA ARG A 133 -6.78 24.36 -4.54
C ARG A 133 -7.13 24.98 -5.89
N ARG A 134 -7.66 24.18 -6.80
CA ARG A 134 -8.15 24.66 -8.09
C ARG A 134 -9.34 25.62 -7.90
N SER A 135 -10.30 25.28 -7.04
CA SER A 135 -11.45 26.16 -6.73
C SER A 135 -11.00 27.50 -6.15
N GLU A 136 -10.11 27.48 -5.17
CA GLU A 136 -9.53 28.69 -4.57
C GLU A 136 -8.85 29.57 -5.63
N LEU A 137 -8.04 28.98 -6.52
CA LEU A 137 -7.39 29.72 -7.60
C LEU A 137 -8.38 30.30 -8.60
N PHE A 138 -9.50 29.64 -8.89
CA PHE A 138 -10.54 30.18 -9.74
C PHE A 138 -11.28 31.32 -9.05
N GLU A 139 -11.58 31.26 -7.77
CA GLU A 139 -12.19 32.33 -7.01
C GLU A 139 -11.28 33.56 -6.94
N GLU A 140 -9.96 33.35 -6.70
CA GLU A 140 -8.97 34.41 -6.75
C GLU A 140 -8.90 35.07 -8.14
N TYR A 141 -8.93 34.26 -9.21
CA TYR A 141 -8.93 34.76 -10.59
C TYR A 141 -10.18 35.56 -10.89
N ASP A 142 -11.37 35.04 -10.54
CA ASP A 142 -12.65 35.70 -10.75
C ASP A 142 -12.74 37.04 -10.00
N SER A 143 -12.25 37.08 -8.76
CA SER A 143 -12.18 38.31 -7.97
C SER A 143 -11.24 39.34 -8.62
N ALA A 144 -10.10 38.89 -9.11
CA ALA A 144 -9.12 39.75 -9.80
C ALA A 144 -9.66 40.27 -11.15
N VAL A 145 -10.49 39.47 -11.85
CA VAL A 145 -11.14 39.90 -13.11
C VAL A 145 -12.30 40.84 -12.84
N LYS A 146 -13.15 40.55 -11.84
CA LYS A 146 -14.32 41.36 -11.46
C LYS A 146 -13.97 42.68 -10.78
N SER A 147 -12.74 42.83 -10.26
CA SER A 147 -12.27 44.09 -9.68
C SER A 147 -12.25 45.26 -10.68
N GLY A 148 -12.58 45.01 -11.96
CA GLY A 148 -12.95 46.02 -12.95
C GLY A 148 -11.95 47.18 -13.06
N PHE A 149 -10.67 46.91 -12.72
CA PHE A 149 -9.64 47.94 -12.70
C PHE A 149 -9.52 48.57 -14.10
N GLN A 150 -9.98 49.80 -14.24
CA GLN A 150 -9.77 50.62 -15.41
C GLN A 150 -8.74 51.70 -15.08
N MET A 151 -7.66 51.70 -15.80
CA MET A 151 -6.63 52.72 -15.70
C MET A 151 -7.24 54.08 -16.11
N ARG A 152 -7.29 55.01 -15.17
CA ARG A 152 -7.80 56.38 -15.38
C ARG A 152 -6.69 57.43 -15.40
N SER A 153 -5.53 57.07 -14.86
CA SER A 153 -4.36 57.96 -14.77
C SER A 153 -3.06 57.15 -14.92
N LEU A 154 -1.95 57.82 -15.20
CA LEU A 154 -0.60 57.21 -15.25
C LEU A 154 -0.14 56.66 -13.90
N ASP A 155 -0.67 57.22 -12.82
CA ASP A 155 -0.33 56.75 -11.45
C ASP A 155 -0.93 55.37 -11.15
N ASP A 156 -1.96 54.96 -11.91
CA ASP A 156 -2.58 53.64 -11.78
C ASP A 156 -1.75 52.49 -12.43
N TYR A 157 -0.63 52.85 -13.07
CA TYR A 157 0.21 51.86 -13.79
C TYR A 157 0.76 50.77 -12.89
N ASP A 158 1.21 51.13 -11.68
CA ASP A 158 1.77 50.17 -10.74
C ASP A 158 0.72 49.20 -10.22
N GLU A 159 -0.53 49.63 -10.08
CA GLU A 159 -1.65 48.80 -9.68
C GLU A 159 -2.08 47.88 -10.81
N LEU A 160 -2.10 48.33 -12.03
CA LEU A 160 -2.32 47.51 -13.22
C LEU A 160 -1.26 46.43 -13.36
N LYS A 161 -0.03 46.79 -13.12
CA LYS A 161 1.10 45.81 -13.13
C LYS A 161 0.93 44.73 -12.08
N ARG A 162 0.53 45.08 -10.85
CA ARG A 162 0.26 44.12 -9.75
C ARG A 162 -0.90 43.18 -10.11
N VAL A 163 -2.01 43.70 -10.68
CA VAL A 163 -3.15 42.90 -11.13
C VAL A 163 -2.75 41.90 -12.24
N ASN A 164 -1.97 42.38 -13.23
CA ASN A 164 -1.48 41.52 -14.30
C ASN A 164 -0.48 40.46 -13.82
N GLU A 165 0.41 40.81 -12.90
CA GLU A 165 1.33 39.84 -12.29
C GLU A 165 0.58 38.79 -11.47
N ALA A 166 -0.47 39.16 -10.73
CA ALA A 166 -1.35 38.24 -10.03
C ALA A 166 -2.08 37.29 -11.02
N ARG A 167 -2.62 37.82 -12.10
CA ARG A 167 -3.25 37.02 -13.19
C ARG A 167 -2.26 36.02 -13.79
N MET A 168 -1.03 36.41 -14.07
CA MET A 168 -0.01 35.52 -14.64
C MET A 168 0.45 34.46 -13.65
N LYS A 169 0.58 34.79 -12.37
CA LYS A 169 0.92 33.82 -11.30
C LYS A 169 -0.15 32.76 -11.13
N ILE A 170 -1.44 33.12 -11.27
CA ILE A 170 -2.57 32.21 -11.14
C ILE A 170 -2.76 31.33 -12.41
N ALA A 171 -2.63 31.93 -13.59
CA ALA A 171 -2.81 31.22 -14.85
C ALA A 171 -1.77 30.06 -15.05
N SER A 172 -0.55 30.26 -14.65
CA SER A 172 0.51 29.24 -14.81
C SER A 172 0.29 27.95 -14.00
N PRO A 173 -0.09 28.00 -12.69
CA PRO A 173 -0.45 26.80 -11.92
C PRO A 173 -1.67 26.07 -12.46
N VAL A 174 -2.73 26.78 -12.87
CA VAL A 174 -3.94 26.18 -13.42
C VAL A 174 -3.65 25.40 -14.70
N LEU A 175 -2.90 25.97 -15.63
CA LEU A 175 -2.48 25.29 -16.85
C LEU A 175 -1.62 24.05 -16.58
N LYS A 176 -0.74 24.08 -15.56
CA LYS A 176 0.06 22.92 -15.15
C LYS A 176 -0.82 21.82 -14.56
N LEU A 177 -1.82 22.17 -13.75
CA LEU A 177 -2.77 21.21 -13.17
C LEU A 177 -3.65 20.57 -14.24
N GLU A 178 -4.10 21.31 -15.24
CA GLU A 178 -4.88 20.75 -16.36
C GLU A 178 -4.05 19.79 -17.22
N LYS A 179 -2.78 20.12 -17.51
CA LYS A 179 -1.87 19.21 -18.20
C LYS A 179 -1.62 17.91 -17.43
N ARG A 180 -1.45 17.99 -16.10
CA ARG A 180 -1.28 16.80 -15.24
C ARG A 180 -2.56 15.96 -15.18
N ALA A 181 -3.73 16.59 -15.06
CA ALA A 181 -5.01 15.90 -15.06
C ALA A 181 -5.32 15.20 -16.39
N LYS A 182 -4.93 15.80 -17.54
CA LYS A 182 -5.02 15.15 -18.85
C LYS A 182 -4.07 13.95 -18.97
N ALA A 183 -2.82 14.07 -18.55
CA ALA A 183 -1.85 13.00 -18.61
C ALA A 183 -2.26 11.78 -17.75
N ALA A 184 -2.90 12.03 -16.58
CA ALA A 184 -3.40 10.96 -15.71
C ALA A 184 -4.65 10.23 -16.25
N ARG A 185 -5.35 10.82 -17.26
CA ARG A 185 -6.52 10.18 -17.91
C ARG A 185 -6.14 9.36 -19.16
N THR A 186 -4.91 9.50 -19.63
CA THR A 186 -4.41 8.84 -20.84
C THR A 186 -3.39 7.73 -20.52
N ALA A 187 -3.04 7.53 -19.26
CA ALA A 187 -2.24 6.42 -18.74
C ALA A 187 -3.15 5.37 -18.08
#